data_4bd80e063c8372908173de38135f14bb
#
_entry.id   4bd80e063c8372908173de38135f14bb
#
_cell.length_a   1.000
_cell.length_b   1.000
_cell.length_c   1.000
_cell.angle_alpha   90.00
_cell.angle_beta   90.00
_cell.angle_gamma   90.00
#
_symmetry.space_group_name_H-M   'P 1'
#
loop_
_entity.id
_entity.type
_entity.pdbx_description
1 polymer ?
#
loop_
_entity_poly.entity_id
_entity_poly.type
_entity_poly.pdbx_seq_one_letter_code
_entity_poly.pdbx_strand_id
1 'polypeptide(L)'
;MRDGHHRVSVAREQGVEFIDAEIIACETRVPLNGPLRPEDLVIVGEYADFLEKTGLDRLRPDERIEFSIPGHYSTLLQHIETHRYFLGQKRRGPVPWEEAVTSWYDTLYLPVVRIIRERGVLDHFPDRTEADLYVWIMDHLYYLREQHGPDLDPEVATDDFTRQFGQPEHSHGGWVKKLADGVESMLDHLGGK
;
A
#
# COMPACT_ATOMS: atom_id res chain seq x y z
N MET A 1 16.60 15.17 17.19
CA MET A 1 15.83 14.32 18.14
C MET A 1 16.28 14.66 19.53
N ARG A 2 15.42 15.22 20.40
CA ARG A 2 15.77 15.40 21.82
C ARG A 2 15.56 14.07 22.53
N ASP A 3 16.65 13.55 23.11
CA ASP A 3 16.70 12.24 23.76
C ASP A 3 15.89 12.26 25.08
N GLY A 4 14.62 11.84 25.01
CA GLY A 4 13.76 11.67 26.18
C GLY A 4 13.86 10.26 26.80
N HIS A 5 14.31 9.26 26.04
CA HIS A 5 14.31 7.87 26.49
C HIS A 5 15.24 7.62 27.68
N HIS A 6 16.41 8.27 27.68
CA HIS A 6 17.39 8.15 28.78
C HIS A 6 16.84 8.71 30.10
N ARG A 7 16.16 9.86 30.03
CA ARG A 7 15.56 10.49 31.22
C ARG A 7 14.42 9.64 31.81
N VAL A 8 13.59 9.05 30.96
CA VAL A 8 12.51 8.14 31.37
C VAL A 8 13.07 6.86 31.98
N SER A 9 14.12 6.27 31.41
CA SER A 9 14.76 5.07 31.94
C SER A 9 15.38 5.31 33.32
N VAL A 10 16.11 6.41 33.52
CA VAL A 10 16.72 6.78 34.80
C VAL A 10 15.65 7.09 35.86
N ALA A 11 14.60 7.82 35.49
CA ALA A 11 13.50 8.12 36.42
C ALA A 11 12.79 6.84 36.88
N ARG A 12 12.59 5.88 35.96
CA ARG A 12 11.98 4.58 36.27
C ARG A 12 12.86 3.74 37.20
N GLU A 13 14.18 3.75 37.00
CA GLU A 13 15.17 3.02 37.81
C GLU A 13 15.28 3.63 39.23
N GLN A 14 15.08 4.96 39.34
CA GLN A 14 15.08 5.69 40.61
C GLN A 14 13.73 5.69 41.33
N GLY A 15 12.69 5.04 40.77
CA GLY A 15 11.34 5.00 41.34
C GLY A 15 10.62 6.36 41.35
N VAL A 16 11.02 7.28 40.45
CA VAL A 16 10.38 8.59 40.31
C VAL A 16 9.06 8.39 39.56
N GLU A 17 7.96 8.78 40.21
CA GLU A 17 6.60 8.55 39.75
C GLU A 17 6.17 9.52 38.61
N PHE A 18 6.75 10.73 38.61
CA PHE A 18 6.43 11.78 37.63
C PHE A 18 7.70 12.46 37.13
N ILE A 19 7.74 12.77 35.83
CA ILE A 19 8.81 13.57 35.21
C ILE A 19 8.18 14.74 34.45
N ASP A 20 8.85 15.88 34.47
CA ASP A 20 8.46 17.02 33.66
C ASP A 20 8.80 16.72 32.16
N ALA A 21 7.81 16.87 31.29
CA ALA A 21 7.95 16.70 29.85
C ALA A 21 7.40 17.91 29.11
N GLU A 22 8.13 18.34 28.08
CA GLU A 22 7.63 19.28 27.07
C GLU A 22 6.88 18.49 26.00
N ILE A 23 5.59 18.77 25.83
CA ILE A 23 4.76 18.14 24.80
C ILE A 23 4.68 19.08 23.60
N ILE A 24 5.14 18.61 22.45
CA ILE A 24 4.96 19.31 21.18
C ILE A 24 3.79 18.64 20.46
N ALA A 25 2.65 19.33 20.39
CA ALA A 25 1.52 18.88 19.59
C ALA A 25 1.79 19.20 18.11
N CYS A 26 1.83 18.17 17.27
CA CYS A 26 1.89 18.32 15.83
C CYS A 26 0.53 17.95 15.23
N GLU A 27 0.00 18.84 14.39
CA GLU A 27 -1.16 18.49 13.58
C GLU A 27 -0.72 17.54 12.48
N THR A 28 -1.34 16.36 12.41
CA THR A 28 -1.08 15.38 11.34
C THR A 28 -2.33 15.24 10.47
N ARG A 29 -2.13 15.06 9.16
CA ARG A 29 -3.23 14.76 8.22
C ARG A 29 -3.87 13.40 8.50
N VAL A 30 -3.09 12.49 9.07
CA VAL A 30 -3.53 11.13 9.40
C VAL A 30 -3.91 11.10 10.86
N PRO A 31 -5.16 10.78 11.22
CA PRO A 31 -5.55 10.60 12.62
C PRO A 31 -4.82 9.39 13.20
N LEU A 32 -4.11 9.62 14.30
CA LEU A 32 -3.41 8.59 15.04
C LEU A 32 -4.39 7.99 16.05
N ASN A 33 -4.85 6.77 15.81
CA ASN A 33 -5.80 6.09 16.70
C ASN A 33 -5.06 5.05 17.56
N GLY A 34 -4.99 5.29 18.86
CA GLY A 34 -4.43 4.36 19.85
C GLY A 34 -2.91 4.42 20.01
N PRO A 35 -2.32 3.50 20.80
CA PRO A 35 -0.88 3.42 21.02
C PRO A 35 -0.19 2.91 19.76
N LEU A 36 0.63 3.77 19.15
CA LEU A 36 1.41 3.43 17.95
C LEU A 36 2.72 2.75 18.36
N ARG A 37 3.07 1.69 17.66
CA ARG A 37 4.40 1.10 17.72
C ARG A 37 5.35 1.89 16.81
N PRO A 38 6.67 1.87 17.05
CA PRO A 38 7.63 2.55 16.19
C PRO A 38 7.53 2.15 14.70
N GLU A 39 7.23 0.88 14.42
CA GLU A 39 7.02 0.37 13.06
C GLU A 39 5.78 0.98 12.38
N ASP A 40 4.73 1.26 13.14
CA ASP A 40 3.49 1.85 12.61
C ASP A 40 3.73 3.30 12.15
N LEU A 41 4.70 4.01 12.77
CA LEU A 41 5.05 5.38 12.41
C LEU A 41 5.60 5.52 10.98
N VAL A 42 6.27 4.49 10.47
CA VAL A 42 6.78 4.48 9.10
C VAL A 42 5.61 4.50 8.12
N ILE A 43 4.64 3.61 8.30
CA ILE A 43 3.44 3.51 7.45
C ILE A 43 2.62 4.80 7.51
N VAL A 44 2.44 5.36 8.72
CA VAL A 44 1.72 6.63 8.91
C VAL A 44 2.43 7.79 8.20
N GLY A 45 3.76 7.84 8.26
CA GLY A 45 4.57 8.84 7.55
C GLY A 45 4.41 8.72 6.04
N GLU A 46 4.52 7.50 5.50
CA GLU A 46 4.32 7.22 4.07
C GLU A 46 2.89 7.58 3.62
N TYR A 47 1.89 7.31 4.46
CA TYR A 47 0.50 7.70 4.15
C TYR A 47 0.31 9.21 4.11
N ALA A 48 0.88 9.93 5.07
CA ALA A 48 0.84 11.40 5.09
C ALA A 48 1.48 12.00 3.82
N ASP A 49 2.66 11.48 3.43
CA ASP A 49 3.35 11.87 2.20
C ASP A 49 2.53 11.54 0.94
N PHE A 50 1.86 10.38 0.92
CA PHE A 50 0.98 9.99 -0.17
C PHE A 50 -0.20 10.96 -0.31
N LEU A 51 -0.87 11.30 0.80
CA LEU A 51 -1.98 12.25 0.81
C LEU A 51 -1.52 13.66 0.42
N GLU A 52 -0.32 14.07 0.83
CA GLU A 52 0.24 15.36 0.42
C GLU A 52 0.45 15.44 -1.10
N LYS A 53 0.99 14.38 -1.70
CA LYS A 53 1.28 14.30 -3.13
C LYS A 53 0.03 14.14 -3.99
N THR A 54 -0.96 13.39 -3.52
CA THR A 54 -2.16 13.05 -4.30
C THR A 54 -3.35 13.95 -4.04
N GLY A 55 -3.48 14.50 -2.83
CA GLY A 55 -4.68 15.21 -2.38
C GLY A 55 -5.91 14.30 -2.27
N LEU A 56 -5.72 12.97 -2.17
CA LEU A 56 -6.82 12.01 -2.18
C LEU A 56 -7.81 12.24 -1.02
N ASP A 57 -7.33 12.68 0.13
CA ASP A 57 -8.13 13.07 1.29
C ASP A 57 -9.15 14.18 0.99
N ARG A 58 -8.85 15.05 0.03
CA ARG A 58 -9.75 16.13 -0.43
C ARG A 58 -10.61 15.68 -1.60
N LEU A 59 -10.06 14.85 -2.49
CA LEU A 59 -10.75 14.34 -3.67
C LEU A 59 -11.77 13.25 -3.33
N ARG A 60 -11.49 12.47 -2.27
CA ARG A 60 -12.32 11.38 -1.75
C ARG A 60 -12.28 11.36 -0.22
N PRO A 61 -12.95 12.31 0.47
CA PRO A 61 -12.81 12.54 1.92
C PRO A 61 -13.29 11.36 2.78
N ASP A 62 -14.20 10.55 2.29
CA ASP A 62 -14.76 9.41 3.02
C ASP A 62 -13.94 8.11 2.80
N GLU A 63 -12.91 8.16 1.96
CA GLU A 63 -12.15 6.99 1.56
C GLU A 63 -10.74 7.00 2.17
N ARG A 64 -10.30 5.82 2.60
CA ARG A 64 -8.96 5.61 3.15
C ARG A 64 -8.30 4.45 2.47
N ILE A 65 -7.00 4.60 2.20
CA ILE A 65 -6.15 3.54 1.69
C ILE A 65 -5.14 3.22 2.79
N GLU A 66 -5.31 2.10 3.47
CA GLU A 66 -4.47 1.69 4.60
C GLU A 66 -3.67 0.43 4.21
N PHE A 67 -2.36 0.47 4.45
CA PHE A 67 -1.48 -0.68 4.28
C PHE A 67 -1.09 -1.30 5.62
N SER A 68 -0.85 -2.60 5.64
CA SER A 68 -0.31 -3.32 6.80
C SER A 68 1.21 -3.38 6.82
N ILE A 69 1.86 -3.08 5.70
CA ILE A 69 3.32 -3.10 5.54
C ILE A 69 3.82 -1.81 4.86
N PRO A 70 5.03 -1.34 5.20
CA PRO A 70 5.61 -0.13 4.62
C PRO A 70 6.02 -0.33 3.15
N GLY A 71 6.22 0.78 2.42
CA GLY A 71 6.76 0.82 1.07
C GLY A 71 5.71 0.87 -0.05
N HIS A 72 4.47 0.43 0.20
CA HIS A 72 3.46 0.26 -0.84
C HIS A 72 2.83 1.58 -1.34
N TYR A 73 2.89 2.67 -0.56
CA TYR A 73 2.39 3.96 -1.04
C TYR A 73 3.18 4.49 -2.23
N SER A 74 4.48 4.18 -2.31
CA SER A 74 5.29 4.53 -3.48
C SER A 74 4.84 3.75 -4.74
N THR A 75 4.41 2.51 -4.59
CA THR A 75 3.83 1.71 -5.69
C THR A 75 2.53 2.31 -6.20
N LEU A 76 1.64 2.79 -5.29
CA LEU A 76 0.42 3.48 -5.73
C LEU A 76 0.73 4.75 -6.53
N LEU A 77 1.73 5.54 -6.12
CA LEU A 77 2.15 6.71 -6.89
C LEU A 77 2.61 6.33 -8.30
N GLN A 78 3.35 5.23 -8.45
CA GLN A 78 3.77 4.72 -9.75
C GLN A 78 2.56 4.25 -10.59
N HIS A 79 1.56 3.59 -9.97
CA HIS A 79 0.32 3.22 -10.65
C HIS A 79 -0.45 4.44 -11.15
N ILE A 80 -0.53 5.52 -10.36
CA ILE A 80 -1.17 6.78 -10.74
C ILE A 80 -0.42 7.44 -11.92
N GLU A 81 0.91 7.49 -11.87
CA GLU A 81 1.73 8.05 -12.94
C GLU A 81 1.59 7.26 -14.24
N THR A 82 1.62 5.94 -14.15
CA THR A 82 1.40 5.04 -15.29
C THR A 82 0.02 5.24 -15.89
N HIS A 83 -1.02 5.31 -15.05
CA HIS A 83 -2.38 5.58 -15.48
C HIS A 83 -2.49 6.95 -16.17
N ARG A 84 -1.88 7.98 -15.58
CA ARG A 84 -1.81 9.33 -16.17
C ARG A 84 -1.19 9.33 -17.56
N TYR A 85 -0.10 8.57 -17.73
CA TYR A 85 0.58 8.42 -19.02
C TYR A 85 -0.37 7.83 -20.07
N PHE A 86 -1.04 6.72 -19.77
CA PHE A 86 -1.95 6.08 -20.72
C PHE A 86 -3.20 6.92 -21.01
N LEU A 87 -3.74 7.65 -20.02
CA LEU A 87 -4.80 8.63 -20.26
C LEU A 87 -4.35 9.73 -21.22
N GLY A 88 -3.14 10.25 -21.04
CA GLY A 88 -2.57 11.26 -21.93
C GLY A 88 -2.41 10.77 -23.36
N GLN A 89 -1.94 9.53 -23.53
CA GLN A 89 -1.85 8.88 -24.85
C GLN A 89 -3.23 8.77 -25.53
N LYS A 90 -4.23 8.28 -24.79
CA LYS A 90 -5.61 8.12 -25.30
C LYS A 90 -6.25 9.45 -25.69
N ARG A 91 -6.03 10.51 -24.91
CA ARG A 91 -6.58 11.85 -25.14
C ARG A 91 -5.76 12.69 -26.11
N ARG A 92 -4.53 12.27 -26.43
CA ARG A 92 -3.55 13.03 -27.21
C ARG A 92 -3.22 14.39 -26.60
N GLY A 93 -3.11 14.45 -25.28
CA GLY A 93 -2.85 15.70 -24.55
C GLY A 93 -2.50 15.47 -23.07
N PRO A 94 -2.02 16.53 -22.39
CA PRO A 94 -1.65 16.44 -20.98
C PRO A 94 -2.88 16.17 -20.10
N VAL A 95 -2.66 15.38 -19.03
CA VAL A 95 -3.67 15.09 -18.01
C VAL A 95 -3.22 15.75 -16.70
N PRO A 96 -4.06 16.62 -16.08
CA PRO A 96 -3.79 17.17 -14.76
C PRO A 96 -3.61 16.08 -13.72
N TRP A 97 -2.78 16.34 -12.70
CA TRP A 97 -2.48 15.34 -11.67
C TRP A 97 -3.72 14.90 -10.89
N GLU A 98 -4.52 15.85 -10.41
CA GLU A 98 -5.74 15.57 -9.66
C GLU A 98 -6.76 14.75 -10.46
N GLU A 99 -6.84 15.01 -11.77
CA GLU A 99 -7.69 14.21 -12.66
C GLU A 99 -7.15 12.78 -12.79
N ALA A 100 -5.83 12.60 -12.89
CA ALA A 100 -5.21 11.29 -12.95
C ALA A 100 -5.43 10.50 -11.66
N VAL A 101 -5.27 11.14 -10.49
CA VAL A 101 -5.54 10.55 -9.17
C VAL A 101 -6.99 10.09 -9.07
N THR A 102 -7.94 10.98 -9.40
CA THR A 102 -9.38 10.69 -9.35
C THR A 102 -9.73 9.53 -10.29
N SER A 103 -9.26 9.62 -11.54
CA SER A 103 -9.52 8.58 -12.54
C SER A 103 -8.92 7.23 -12.14
N TRP A 104 -7.68 7.20 -11.66
CA TRP A 104 -7.05 5.99 -11.17
C TRP A 104 -7.84 5.36 -10.02
N TYR A 105 -8.23 6.17 -9.03
CA TYR A 105 -9.00 5.71 -7.89
C TYR A 105 -10.33 5.08 -8.33
N ASP A 106 -11.11 5.80 -9.15
CA ASP A 106 -12.45 5.38 -9.53
C ASP A 106 -12.46 4.22 -10.55
N THR A 107 -11.45 4.14 -11.44
CA THR A 107 -11.48 3.21 -12.58
C THR A 107 -10.51 2.04 -12.47
N LEU A 108 -9.54 2.09 -11.56
CA LEU A 108 -8.59 1.01 -11.34
C LEU A 108 -8.60 0.50 -9.90
N TYR A 109 -8.37 1.38 -8.92
CA TYR A 109 -8.25 0.98 -7.52
C TYR A 109 -9.56 0.42 -6.97
N LEU A 110 -10.61 1.23 -7.00
CA LEU A 110 -11.91 0.87 -6.43
C LEU A 110 -12.56 -0.37 -7.09
N PRO A 111 -12.51 -0.56 -8.42
CA PRO A 111 -13.01 -1.80 -9.03
C PRO A 111 -12.30 -3.05 -8.53
N VAL A 112 -10.97 -3.04 -8.40
CA VAL A 112 -10.22 -4.20 -7.88
C VAL A 112 -10.55 -4.44 -6.41
N VAL A 113 -10.63 -3.39 -5.58
CA VAL A 113 -11.04 -3.50 -4.18
C VAL A 113 -12.46 -4.08 -4.05
N ARG A 114 -13.37 -3.72 -4.93
CA ARG A 114 -14.72 -4.33 -4.96
C ARG A 114 -14.66 -5.83 -5.25
N ILE A 115 -13.86 -6.26 -6.22
CA ILE A 115 -13.65 -7.68 -6.50
C ILE A 115 -13.10 -8.40 -5.27
N ILE A 116 -12.09 -7.82 -4.59
CA ILE A 116 -11.52 -8.36 -3.35
C ILE A 116 -12.61 -8.58 -2.29
N ARG A 117 -13.48 -7.58 -2.09
CA ARG A 117 -14.61 -7.65 -1.14
C ARG A 117 -15.65 -8.69 -1.55
N GLU A 118 -16.09 -8.66 -2.79
CA GLU A 118 -17.13 -9.57 -3.32
C GLU A 118 -16.69 -11.04 -3.31
N ARG A 119 -15.39 -11.29 -3.49
CA ARG A 119 -14.81 -12.64 -3.47
C ARG A 119 -14.35 -13.10 -2.08
N GLY A 120 -14.45 -12.24 -1.05
CA GLY A 120 -13.99 -12.57 0.31
C GLY A 120 -12.49 -12.87 0.39
N VAL A 121 -11.67 -12.23 -0.46
CA VAL A 121 -10.23 -12.56 -0.55
C VAL A 121 -9.51 -12.33 0.76
N LEU A 122 -9.90 -11.31 1.55
CA LEU A 122 -9.33 -11.01 2.86
C LEU A 122 -9.44 -12.17 3.86
N ASP A 123 -10.45 -13.02 3.75
CA ASP A 123 -10.63 -14.19 4.62
C ASP A 123 -9.46 -15.17 4.53
N HIS A 124 -8.75 -15.14 3.41
CA HIS A 124 -7.55 -15.94 3.17
C HIS A 124 -6.24 -15.25 3.62
N PHE A 125 -6.30 -13.97 3.97
CA PHE A 125 -5.14 -13.13 4.34
C PHE A 125 -5.44 -12.26 5.58
N PRO A 126 -5.60 -12.86 6.78
CA PRO A 126 -6.15 -12.19 7.97
C PRO A 126 -5.35 -10.99 8.47
N ASP A 127 -4.03 -10.93 8.18
CA ASP A 127 -3.15 -9.84 8.63
C ASP A 127 -2.91 -8.77 7.55
N ARG A 128 -3.76 -8.73 6.52
CA ARG A 128 -3.61 -7.85 5.37
C ARG A 128 -4.77 -6.90 5.21
N THR A 129 -4.52 -5.83 4.44
CA THR A 129 -5.54 -4.85 4.06
C THR A 129 -5.95 -5.05 2.61
N GLU A 130 -7.06 -4.43 2.22
CA GLU A 130 -7.50 -4.42 0.82
C GLU A 130 -6.46 -3.77 -0.10
N ALA A 131 -5.74 -2.77 0.41
CA ALA A 131 -4.70 -2.09 -0.34
C ALA A 131 -3.46 -2.97 -0.55
N ASP A 132 -3.07 -3.79 0.44
CA ASP A 132 -2.02 -4.79 0.25
C ASP A 132 -2.40 -5.75 -0.88
N LEU A 133 -3.62 -6.28 -0.82
CA LEU A 133 -4.12 -7.22 -1.83
C LEU A 133 -4.23 -6.57 -3.21
N TYR A 134 -4.66 -5.31 -3.27
CA TYR A 134 -4.69 -4.57 -4.53
C TYR A 134 -3.32 -4.55 -5.21
N VAL A 135 -2.26 -4.18 -4.48
CA VAL A 135 -0.90 -4.12 -5.05
C VAL A 135 -0.49 -5.49 -5.57
N TRP A 136 -0.65 -6.55 -4.78
CA TRP A 136 -0.23 -7.89 -5.18
C TRP A 136 -1.04 -8.47 -6.33
N ILE A 137 -2.35 -8.22 -6.37
CA ILE A 137 -3.20 -8.65 -7.49
C ILE A 137 -2.82 -7.91 -8.78
N MET A 138 -2.46 -6.62 -8.68
CA MET A 138 -2.02 -5.86 -9.85
C MET A 138 -0.66 -6.33 -10.38
N ASP A 139 0.28 -6.67 -9.49
CA ASP A 139 1.55 -7.27 -9.86
C ASP A 139 1.34 -8.66 -10.51
N HIS A 140 0.45 -9.47 -9.92
CA HIS A 140 0.09 -10.78 -10.47
C HIS A 140 -0.61 -10.67 -11.84
N LEU A 141 -1.51 -9.71 -11.99
CA LEU A 141 -2.18 -9.41 -13.26
C LEU A 141 -1.16 -9.01 -14.34
N TYR A 142 -0.17 -8.19 -13.99
CA TYR A 142 0.91 -7.84 -14.91
C TYR A 142 1.66 -9.08 -15.39
N TYR A 143 2.06 -9.96 -14.46
CA TYR A 143 2.74 -11.22 -14.78
C TYR A 143 1.89 -12.15 -15.68
N LEU A 144 0.60 -12.32 -15.37
CA LEU A 144 -0.30 -13.12 -16.19
C LEU A 144 -0.47 -12.55 -17.61
N ARG A 145 -0.53 -11.21 -17.73
CA ARG A 145 -0.63 -10.55 -19.04
C ARG A 145 0.60 -10.73 -19.92
N GLU A 146 1.78 -10.81 -19.34
CA GLU A 146 3.00 -11.14 -20.06
C GLU A 146 2.98 -12.56 -20.64
N GLN A 147 2.36 -13.51 -19.93
CA GLN A 147 2.30 -14.91 -20.34
C GLN A 147 1.13 -15.21 -21.29
N HIS A 148 -0.02 -14.60 -21.06
CA HIS A 148 -1.28 -14.98 -21.70
C HIS A 148 -1.89 -13.88 -22.59
N GLY A 149 -1.26 -12.69 -22.65
CA GLY A 149 -1.73 -11.56 -23.44
C GLY A 149 -2.43 -10.47 -22.61
N PRO A 150 -2.59 -9.27 -23.22
CA PRO A 150 -2.97 -8.06 -22.49
C PRO A 150 -4.46 -8.00 -22.06
N ASP A 151 -5.30 -8.88 -22.60
CA ASP A 151 -6.76 -8.79 -22.43
C ASP A 151 -7.29 -9.47 -21.16
N LEU A 152 -6.39 -9.88 -20.24
CA LEU A 152 -6.78 -10.49 -18.97
C LEU A 152 -7.42 -9.48 -18.01
N ASP A 153 -8.59 -9.86 -17.49
CA ASP A 153 -9.34 -9.08 -16.50
C ASP A 153 -8.74 -9.22 -15.08
N PRO A 154 -8.84 -8.16 -14.26
CA PRO A 154 -8.48 -8.22 -12.84
C PRO A 154 -9.21 -9.31 -12.05
N GLU A 155 -10.45 -9.67 -12.41
CA GLU A 155 -11.18 -10.77 -11.78
C GLU A 155 -10.45 -12.11 -11.92
N VAL A 156 -9.96 -12.41 -13.12
CA VAL A 156 -9.21 -13.64 -13.39
C VAL A 156 -7.92 -13.68 -12.57
N ALA A 157 -7.22 -12.55 -12.50
CA ALA A 157 -6.01 -12.44 -11.69
C ALA A 157 -6.29 -12.59 -10.20
N THR A 158 -7.41 -12.04 -9.71
CA THR A 158 -7.82 -12.15 -8.31
C THR A 158 -8.13 -13.61 -7.94
N ASP A 159 -8.89 -14.32 -8.78
CA ASP A 159 -9.22 -15.72 -8.57
C ASP A 159 -7.98 -16.62 -8.61
N ASP A 160 -7.08 -16.35 -9.56
CA ASP A 160 -5.83 -17.10 -9.67
C ASP A 160 -4.89 -16.82 -8.50
N PHE A 161 -4.73 -15.55 -8.12
CA PHE A 161 -3.95 -15.13 -6.96
C PHE A 161 -4.46 -15.79 -5.68
N THR A 162 -5.77 -15.74 -5.43
CA THR A 162 -6.38 -16.35 -4.24
C THR A 162 -6.16 -17.87 -4.21
N ARG A 163 -6.28 -18.54 -5.36
CA ARG A 163 -6.03 -19.99 -5.47
C ARG A 163 -4.59 -20.37 -5.21
N GLN A 164 -3.63 -19.57 -5.69
CA GLN A 164 -2.20 -19.86 -5.55
C GLN A 164 -1.68 -19.55 -4.15
N PHE A 165 -2.13 -18.45 -3.54
CA PHE A 165 -1.53 -17.86 -2.34
C PHE A 165 -2.46 -17.88 -1.11
N GLY A 166 -3.76 -18.04 -1.29
CA GLY A 166 -4.76 -18.02 -0.22
C GLY A 166 -4.89 -19.34 0.58
N GLN A 167 -4.00 -20.30 0.39
CA GLN A 167 -4.03 -21.57 1.14
C GLN A 167 -3.39 -21.40 2.53
N PRO A 168 -3.91 -22.07 3.58
CA PRO A 168 -3.40 -21.95 4.96
C PRO A 168 -1.92 -22.28 5.13
N GLU A 169 -1.37 -23.13 4.26
CA GLU A 169 0.04 -23.50 4.27
C GLU A 169 0.99 -22.33 3.93
N HIS A 170 0.48 -21.29 3.32
CA HIS A 170 1.24 -20.09 2.94
C HIS A 170 1.05 -18.90 3.88
N SER A 171 0.19 -19.01 4.90
CA SER A 171 -0.18 -17.90 5.81
C SER A 171 0.94 -17.39 6.73
N HIS A 172 2.11 -18.05 6.79
CA HIS A 172 3.23 -17.69 7.65
C HIS A 172 4.44 -17.10 6.88
N GLY A 173 4.22 -16.18 5.96
CA GLY A 173 5.30 -15.39 5.32
C GLY A 173 6.03 -16.07 4.15
N GLY A 174 5.77 -17.34 3.86
CA GLY A 174 6.43 -18.08 2.77
C GLY A 174 6.08 -17.56 1.37
N TRP A 175 4.92 -16.94 1.20
CA TRP A 175 4.47 -16.39 -0.07
C TRP A 175 5.12 -15.02 -0.40
N VAL A 176 5.45 -14.19 0.63
CA VAL A 176 6.21 -12.95 0.43
C VAL A 176 7.57 -13.25 -0.21
N LYS A 177 8.21 -14.33 0.23
CA LYS A 177 9.47 -14.80 -0.36
C LYS A 177 9.29 -15.28 -1.80
N LYS A 178 8.20 -16.01 -2.10
CA LYS A 178 7.89 -16.47 -3.47
C LYS A 178 7.57 -15.31 -4.43
N LEU A 179 6.87 -14.26 -3.95
CA LEU A 179 6.66 -13.05 -4.75
C LEU A 179 7.97 -12.29 -4.96
N ALA A 180 8.80 -12.15 -3.91
CA ALA A 180 10.12 -11.54 -4.03
C ALA A 180 11.03 -12.34 -4.97
N ASP A 181 11.07 -13.67 -4.83
CA ASP A 181 11.85 -14.56 -5.70
C ASP A 181 11.34 -14.52 -7.16
N GLY A 182 10.02 -14.33 -7.36
CA GLY A 182 9.40 -14.16 -8.67
C GLY A 182 9.78 -12.82 -9.32
N VAL A 183 9.80 -11.74 -8.55
CA VAL A 183 10.21 -10.40 -8.99
C VAL A 183 11.72 -10.33 -9.27
N GLU A 184 12.57 -10.95 -8.43
CA GLU A 184 14.02 -11.05 -8.68
C GLU A 184 14.32 -11.85 -9.96
N SER A 185 13.66 -12.98 -10.17
CA SER A 185 13.77 -13.77 -11.40
C SER A 185 13.38 -12.97 -12.64
N MET A 186 12.42 -12.05 -12.50
CA MET A 186 11.94 -11.17 -13.56
C MET A 186 12.95 -10.06 -13.87
N LEU A 187 13.59 -9.46 -12.86
CA LEU A 187 14.62 -8.43 -13.03
C LEU A 187 15.87 -9.00 -13.69
N ASP A 188 16.25 -10.23 -13.39
CA ASP A 188 17.39 -10.92 -14.02
C ASP A 188 17.14 -11.20 -15.52
N HIS A 189 15.88 -11.44 -15.93
CA HIS A 189 15.53 -11.63 -17.35
C HIS A 189 15.50 -10.31 -18.15
N LEU A 190 15.24 -9.17 -17.51
CA LEU A 190 15.22 -7.84 -18.14
C LEU A 190 16.60 -7.17 -18.19
N GLY A 191 17.53 -7.59 -17.34
CA GLY A 191 18.92 -7.07 -17.26
C GLY A 191 19.91 -7.75 -18.23
N GLY A 192 19.49 -8.77 -18.96
CA GLY A 192 20.33 -9.64 -19.80
C GLY A 192 20.24 -9.41 -21.31
N LYS A 193 20.04 -8.16 -21.77
CA LYS A 193 20.20 -7.81 -23.20
C LYS A 193 20.88 -6.48 -23.38
#